data_d0bb50c094149fbf84fedebd889c5b0c
#
_entry.id   d0bb50c094149fbf84fedebd889c5b0c
#
_cell.length_a   1.000
_cell.length_b   1.000
_cell.length_c   1.000
_cell.angle_alpha   90.00
_cell.angle_beta   90.00
_cell.angle_gamma   90.00
#
_symmetry.space_group_name_H-M   'P 1'
#
loop_
_entity.id
_entity.type
_entity.pdbx_description
1 polymer ?
#
loop_
_entity_poly.entity_id
_entity_poly.type
_entity_poly.pdbx_seq_one_letter_code
_entity_poly.pdbx_strand_id
1 'polypeptide(L)'
;LWAGIEDKPAAAATAPLDAFFDLDVVALPHIRHRAEEFNEGVAALRAHFLASVDGGGDGGGDAAAAATEPLLKAEYSKAVPADALGTYAEVVWSELAKDRAAALPSKTELVAAYRCDLASDAAMHVAAPTIGRWTTDVDRGRGVPGFGTKAAMLLSSAMDKFDSATLAHAGSPARTKKRTELHDTLAGRLRALFHKQILSLQNAALTKYKEL
;
A
#
# COMPACT_ATOMS: atom_id res chain seq x y z
N LEU A 1 -34.84 -9.38 -1.51
CA LEU A 1 -33.70 -8.58 -2.03
C LEU A 1 -32.74 -9.46 -2.83
N TRP A 2 -32.15 -10.52 -2.23
CA TRP A 2 -31.18 -11.39 -2.93
C TRP A 2 -31.74 -12.02 -4.20
N ALA A 3 -32.98 -12.54 -4.15
CA ALA A 3 -33.63 -13.15 -5.31
C ALA A 3 -33.91 -12.17 -6.45
N GLY A 4 -34.04 -10.87 -6.18
CA GLY A 4 -34.36 -9.85 -7.16
C GLY A 4 -33.12 -9.18 -7.80
N ILE A 5 -31.91 -9.67 -7.53
CA ILE A 5 -30.70 -9.19 -8.22
C ILE A 5 -30.60 -9.90 -9.56
N GLU A 6 -30.70 -9.15 -10.67
CA GLU A 6 -30.75 -9.69 -12.03
C GLU A 6 -29.38 -10.13 -12.56
N ASP A 7 -28.32 -9.36 -12.28
CA ASP A 7 -26.97 -9.59 -12.78
C ASP A 7 -26.06 -10.34 -11.80
N LYS A 8 -26.53 -11.48 -11.27
CA LYS A 8 -25.68 -12.32 -10.43
C LYS A 8 -24.64 -13.07 -11.25
N PRO A 9 -23.39 -13.18 -10.75
CA PRO A 9 -22.41 -14.08 -11.34
C PRO A 9 -22.99 -15.51 -11.46
N ALA A 10 -22.61 -16.24 -12.49
CA ALA A 10 -23.13 -17.59 -12.74
C ALA A 10 -22.99 -18.53 -11.53
N ALA A 11 -21.90 -18.42 -10.76
CA ALA A 11 -21.67 -19.16 -9.54
C ALA A 11 -22.65 -18.81 -8.39
N ALA A 12 -23.25 -17.62 -8.41
CA ALA A 12 -24.16 -17.12 -7.40
C ALA A 12 -25.65 -17.18 -7.83
N ALA A 13 -25.92 -17.52 -9.10
CA ALA A 13 -27.26 -17.47 -9.68
C ALA A 13 -28.29 -18.36 -8.93
N THR A 14 -27.86 -19.53 -8.49
CA THR A 14 -28.71 -20.53 -7.79
C THR A 14 -28.39 -20.65 -6.31
N ALA A 15 -27.33 -20.02 -5.82
CA ALA A 15 -26.92 -20.13 -4.43
C ALA A 15 -27.77 -19.21 -3.51
N PRO A 16 -28.14 -19.65 -2.32
CA PRO A 16 -28.84 -18.82 -1.35
C PRO A 16 -27.91 -17.76 -0.74
N LEU A 17 -28.48 -16.73 -0.12
CA LEU A 17 -27.73 -15.62 0.45
C LEU A 17 -26.73 -16.04 1.53
N ASP A 18 -27.12 -16.99 2.36
CA ASP A 18 -26.32 -17.54 3.47
C ASP A 18 -25.10 -18.36 3.01
N ALA A 19 -25.04 -18.74 1.73
CA ALA A 19 -23.83 -19.33 1.14
C ALA A 19 -22.68 -18.31 0.98
N PHE A 20 -22.96 -16.99 1.01
CA PHE A 20 -22.00 -15.92 0.78
C PHE A 20 -21.84 -14.96 1.95
N PHE A 21 -22.91 -14.81 2.77
CA PHE A 21 -22.97 -13.81 3.82
C PHE A 21 -23.53 -14.43 5.10
N ASP A 22 -22.84 -14.22 6.20
CA ASP A 22 -23.42 -14.37 7.52
C ASP A 22 -24.21 -13.10 7.85
N LEU A 23 -25.47 -13.25 8.18
CA LEU A 23 -26.35 -12.15 8.53
C LEU A 23 -26.65 -12.19 10.02
N ASP A 24 -26.26 -11.15 10.72
CA ASP A 24 -26.67 -10.92 12.09
C ASP A 24 -27.66 -9.76 12.14
N VAL A 25 -28.80 -9.96 12.79
CA VAL A 25 -29.89 -8.99 12.84
C VAL A 25 -30.13 -8.58 14.28
N VAL A 26 -29.75 -7.34 14.60
CA VAL A 26 -29.95 -6.76 15.93
C VAL A 26 -31.16 -5.82 15.89
N ALA A 27 -32.20 -6.10 16.66
CA ALA A 27 -33.35 -5.24 16.83
C ALA A 27 -33.14 -4.30 18.02
N LEU A 28 -33.18 -2.99 17.78
CA LEU A 28 -33.14 -1.99 18.84
C LEU A 28 -34.51 -1.37 19.05
N PRO A 29 -35.01 -1.27 20.29
CA PRO A 29 -36.28 -0.60 20.60
C PRO A 29 -36.22 0.88 20.23
N HIS A 30 -37.37 1.52 20.07
CA HIS A 30 -37.41 2.94 19.71
C HIS A 30 -36.99 3.81 20.89
N ILE A 31 -35.96 4.62 20.72
CA ILE A 31 -35.31 5.45 21.76
C ILE A 31 -36.29 6.36 22.52
N ARG A 32 -37.31 6.91 21.86
CA ARG A 32 -38.28 7.82 22.51
C ARG A 32 -39.32 7.08 23.40
N HIS A 33 -39.57 5.82 23.15
CA HIS A 33 -40.60 5.06 23.85
C HIS A 33 -40.03 4.06 24.87
N ARG A 34 -38.79 3.64 24.65
CA ARG A 34 -38.09 2.65 25.48
C ARG A 34 -36.60 2.98 25.57
N ALA A 35 -36.32 4.14 26.18
CA ALA A 35 -34.95 4.66 26.21
C ALA A 35 -33.97 3.74 26.98
N GLU A 36 -34.42 3.14 28.08
CA GLU A 36 -33.59 2.24 28.88
C GLU A 36 -33.24 0.96 28.10
N GLU A 37 -34.25 0.28 27.57
CA GLU A 37 -34.07 -0.91 26.74
C GLU A 37 -33.25 -0.65 25.47
N PHE A 38 -33.37 0.59 24.89
CA PHE A 38 -32.52 1.00 23.78
C PHE A 38 -31.06 1.10 24.20
N ASN A 39 -30.77 1.73 25.32
CA ASN A 39 -29.40 1.89 25.84
C ASN A 39 -28.76 0.52 26.19
N GLU A 40 -29.57 -0.38 26.82
CA GLU A 40 -29.14 -1.74 27.08
C GLU A 40 -28.82 -2.51 25.78
N GLY A 41 -29.68 -2.39 24.78
CA GLY A 41 -29.45 -3.01 23.46
C GLY A 41 -28.20 -2.48 22.76
N VAL A 42 -27.93 -1.17 22.85
CA VAL A 42 -26.72 -0.56 22.31
C VAL A 42 -25.48 -1.03 23.09
N ALA A 43 -25.58 -1.15 24.41
CA ALA A 43 -24.47 -1.67 25.23
C ALA A 43 -24.16 -3.14 24.89
N ALA A 44 -25.20 -3.97 24.69
CA ALA A 44 -25.06 -5.35 24.25
C ALA A 44 -24.40 -5.41 22.85
N LEU A 45 -24.88 -4.63 21.88
CA LEU A 45 -24.29 -4.56 20.57
C LEU A 45 -22.81 -4.13 20.61
N ARG A 46 -22.48 -3.14 21.44
CA ARG A 46 -21.09 -2.73 21.66
C ARG A 46 -20.24 -3.89 22.20
N ALA A 47 -20.77 -4.71 23.10
CA ALA A 47 -20.04 -5.86 23.64
C ALA A 47 -19.69 -6.88 22.54
N HIS A 48 -20.58 -7.12 21.55
CA HIS A 48 -20.28 -7.96 20.38
C HIS A 48 -19.12 -7.45 19.54
N PHE A 49 -19.01 -6.12 19.36
CA PHE A 49 -17.87 -5.54 18.64
C PHE A 49 -16.56 -5.62 19.44
N LEU A 50 -16.61 -5.41 20.76
CA LEU A 50 -15.44 -5.49 21.63
C LEU A 50 -14.91 -6.92 21.79
N ALA A 51 -15.79 -7.91 21.91
CA ALA A 51 -15.41 -9.32 21.94
C ALA A 51 -14.59 -9.73 20.71
N SER A 52 -14.81 -9.06 19.58
CA SER A 52 -14.06 -9.31 18.33
C SER A 52 -12.62 -8.74 18.38
N VAL A 53 -12.36 -7.73 19.20
CA VAL A 53 -11.05 -7.06 19.31
C VAL A 53 -10.15 -7.77 20.31
N ASP A 54 -10.71 -8.28 21.39
CA ASP A 54 -9.98 -8.89 22.51
C ASP A 54 -9.56 -10.35 22.28
N GLY A 55 -10.00 -10.99 21.21
CA GLY A 55 -9.60 -12.36 20.82
C GLY A 55 -8.11 -12.57 20.50
N GLY A 56 -7.28 -11.54 20.62
CA GLY A 56 -5.84 -11.60 20.32
C GLY A 56 -4.91 -11.05 21.42
N GLY A 57 -5.42 -10.67 22.59
CA GLY A 57 -4.63 -10.06 23.67
C GLY A 57 -4.85 -10.74 25.02
N ASP A 58 -3.76 -11.20 25.64
CA ASP A 58 -3.67 -11.63 27.04
C ASP A 58 -3.96 -10.42 27.95
N GLY A 59 -5.17 -10.28 28.46
CA GLY A 59 -5.52 -9.17 29.34
C GLY A 59 -6.95 -9.24 29.88
N GLY A 60 -7.10 -9.67 31.11
CA GLY A 60 -8.17 -9.61 32.10
C GLY A 60 -9.40 -8.75 31.77
N GLY A 61 -10.30 -9.27 30.97
CA GLY A 61 -11.60 -8.68 30.74
C GLY A 61 -12.67 -9.42 31.55
N ASP A 62 -13.65 -8.65 32.07
CA ASP A 62 -14.76 -9.14 32.90
C ASP A 62 -15.41 -10.40 32.33
N ALA A 63 -15.68 -11.37 33.23
CA ALA A 63 -16.27 -12.68 32.92
C ALA A 63 -17.65 -12.63 32.21
N ALA A 64 -18.29 -11.47 32.13
CA ALA A 64 -19.54 -11.26 31.37
C ALA A 64 -19.34 -11.15 29.85
N ALA A 65 -18.14 -10.84 29.36
CA ALA A 65 -17.83 -10.76 27.94
C ALA A 65 -17.58 -12.13 27.28
N ALA A 66 -17.34 -13.17 28.08
CA ALA A 66 -16.97 -14.51 27.59
C ALA A 66 -18.13 -15.31 26.95
N ALA A 67 -19.37 -14.83 27.02
CA ALA A 67 -20.55 -15.52 26.46
C ALA A 67 -21.12 -14.89 25.17
N THR A 68 -20.49 -13.82 24.69
CA THR A 68 -20.99 -13.07 23.52
C THR A 68 -20.20 -13.47 22.28
N GLU A 69 -20.87 -14.05 21.30
CA GLU A 69 -20.23 -14.35 20.02
C GLU A 69 -19.73 -13.07 19.34
N PRO A 70 -18.47 -13.05 18.84
CA PRO A 70 -17.93 -11.87 18.22
C PRO A 70 -18.61 -11.59 16.88
N LEU A 71 -19.05 -10.34 16.65
CA LEU A 71 -19.64 -9.91 15.39
C LEU A 71 -18.63 -9.99 14.24
N LEU A 72 -17.37 -9.66 14.51
CA LEU A 72 -16.27 -9.76 13.55
C LEU A 72 -15.54 -11.08 13.75
N LYS A 73 -15.89 -12.08 12.95
CA LYS A 73 -15.32 -13.43 13.07
C LYS A 73 -13.88 -13.47 12.59
N ALA A 74 -13.00 -14.12 13.38
CA ALA A 74 -11.57 -14.22 13.09
C ALA A 74 -11.29 -14.93 11.74
N GLU A 75 -12.14 -15.86 11.34
CA GLU A 75 -12.04 -16.59 10.06
C GLU A 75 -12.14 -15.66 8.83
N TYR A 76 -12.85 -14.54 8.93
CA TYR A 76 -12.95 -13.55 7.86
C TYR A 76 -11.87 -12.47 7.92
N SER A 77 -11.04 -12.49 8.96
CA SER A 77 -9.95 -11.53 9.10
C SER A 77 -8.94 -11.68 7.98
N LYS A 78 -8.74 -10.63 7.21
CA LYS A 78 -7.73 -10.58 6.14
C LYS A 78 -6.34 -10.19 6.67
N ALA A 79 -6.21 -9.79 7.94
CA ALA A 79 -4.98 -9.29 8.57
C ALA A 79 -4.23 -8.28 7.66
N VAL A 80 -4.98 -7.39 7.01
CA VAL A 80 -4.42 -6.29 6.22
C VAL A 80 -3.98 -5.20 7.19
N PRO A 81 -2.72 -4.72 7.14
CA PRO A 81 -2.29 -3.60 7.95
C PRO A 81 -3.19 -2.37 7.71
N ALA A 82 -3.49 -1.60 8.76
CA ALA A 82 -4.41 -0.47 8.67
C ALA A 82 -3.93 0.60 7.67
N ASP A 83 -2.62 0.81 7.58
CA ASP A 83 -1.97 1.71 6.63
C ASP A 83 -2.08 1.22 5.16
N ALA A 84 -2.24 -0.08 4.93
CA ALA A 84 -2.41 -0.67 3.61
C ALA A 84 -3.89 -0.85 3.20
N LEU A 85 -4.84 -0.60 4.10
CA LEU A 85 -6.26 -0.87 3.86
C LEU A 85 -6.83 -0.05 2.69
N GLY A 86 -6.46 1.22 2.59
CA GLY A 86 -6.91 2.09 1.51
C GLY A 86 -6.49 1.57 0.13
N THR A 87 -5.21 1.25 -0.03
CA THR A 87 -4.67 0.69 -1.28
C THR A 87 -5.27 -0.68 -1.58
N TYR A 88 -5.46 -1.51 -0.57
CA TYR A 88 -6.13 -2.80 -0.72
C TYR A 88 -7.56 -2.63 -1.26
N ALA A 89 -8.34 -1.75 -0.64
CA ALA A 89 -9.73 -1.49 -1.03
C ALA A 89 -9.82 -0.92 -2.46
N GLU A 90 -8.93 -0.01 -2.83
CA GLU A 90 -8.88 0.58 -4.18
C GLU A 90 -8.59 -0.46 -5.25
N VAL A 91 -7.61 -1.35 -5.02
CA VAL A 91 -7.27 -2.44 -5.96
C VAL A 91 -8.45 -3.40 -6.11
N VAL A 92 -9.04 -3.85 -4.99
CA VAL A 92 -10.21 -4.74 -5.04
C VAL A 92 -11.36 -4.09 -5.80
N TRP A 93 -11.66 -2.82 -5.51
CA TRP A 93 -12.72 -2.09 -6.19
C TRP A 93 -12.46 -1.91 -7.68
N SER A 94 -11.23 -1.58 -8.06
CA SER A 94 -10.86 -1.41 -9.47
C SER A 94 -10.97 -2.70 -10.28
N GLU A 95 -10.67 -3.85 -9.67
CA GLU A 95 -10.81 -5.15 -10.35
C GLU A 95 -12.28 -5.60 -10.43
N LEU A 96 -13.07 -5.33 -9.39
CA LEU A 96 -14.52 -5.58 -9.43
C LEU A 96 -15.21 -4.72 -10.50
N ALA A 97 -14.84 -3.43 -10.60
CA ALA A 97 -15.40 -2.53 -11.60
C ALA A 97 -15.04 -2.91 -13.04
N LYS A 98 -14.00 -3.69 -13.25
CA LYS A 98 -13.61 -4.25 -14.57
C LYS A 98 -14.24 -5.61 -14.87
N ASP A 99 -15.17 -6.06 -14.03
CA ASP A 99 -15.79 -7.40 -14.09
C ASP A 99 -14.77 -8.57 -14.08
N ARG A 100 -13.63 -8.36 -13.39
CA ARG A 100 -12.54 -9.32 -13.27
C ARG A 100 -12.46 -9.95 -11.88
N ALA A 101 -13.59 -10.26 -11.27
CA ALA A 101 -13.65 -10.85 -9.93
C ALA A 101 -12.81 -12.13 -9.78
N ALA A 102 -12.63 -12.88 -10.87
CA ALA A 102 -11.80 -14.08 -10.89
C ALA A 102 -10.28 -13.81 -10.90
N ALA A 103 -9.85 -12.57 -11.13
CA ALA A 103 -8.45 -12.17 -11.24
C ALA A 103 -7.95 -11.33 -10.04
N LEU A 104 -8.67 -11.37 -8.92
CA LEU A 104 -8.24 -10.65 -7.71
C LEU A 104 -6.89 -11.18 -7.23
N PRO A 105 -5.88 -10.29 -7.08
CA PRO A 105 -4.60 -10.69 -6.53
C PRO A 105 -4.77 -11.26 -5.13
N SER A 106 -3.92 -12.20 -4.76
CA SER A 106 -3.92 -12.71 -3.39
C SER A 106 -3.60 -11.59 -2.41
N LYS A 107 -4.13 -11.69 -1.18
CA LYS A 107 -3.80 -10.75 -0.10
C LYS A 107 -2.29 -10.56 0.07
N THR A 108 -1.54 -11.66 0.02
CA THR A 108 -0.07 -11.64 0.16
C THR A 108 0.59 -10.80 -0.93
N GLU A 109 0.11 -10.90 -2.17
CA GLU A 109 0.62 -10.09 -3.29
C GLU A 109 0.28 -8.62 -3.13
N LEU A 110 -0.93 -8.28 -2.68
CA LEU A 110 -1.33 -6.89 -2.44
C LEU A 110 -0.52 -6.23 -1.32
N VAL A 111 -0.31 -6.95 -0.21
CA VAL A 111 0.54 -6.46 0.88
C VAL A 111 1.99 -6.32 0.43
N ALA A 112 2.50 -7.28 -0.34
CA ALA A 112 3.85 -7.20 -0.91
C ALA A 112 4.00 -5.99 -1.84
N ALA A 113 3.03 -5.73 -2.73
CA ALA A 113 3.03 -4.57 -3.61
C ALA A 113 3.07 -3.26 -2.81
N TYR A 114 2.17 -3.10 -1.84
CA TYR A 114 2.13 -1.93 -0.96
C TYR A 114 3.46 -1.69 -0.22
N ARG A 115 4.03 -2.75 0.38
CA ARG A 115 5.32 -2.63 1.08
C ARG A 115 6.48 -2.28 0.13
N CYS A 116 6.45 -2.78 -1.10
CA CYS A 116 7.42 -2.42 -2.13
C CYS A 116 7.27 -0.97 -2.59
N ASP A 117 6.05 -0.44 -2.68
CA ASP A 117 5.81 0.96 -3.00
C ASP A 117 6.39 1.87 -1.91
N LEU A 118 6.09 1.63 -0.64
CA LEU A 118 6.66 2.38 0.49
C LEU A 118 8.20 2.32 0.50
N ALA A 119 8.78 1.16 0.25
CA ALA A 119 10.24 1.00 0.20
C ALA A 119 10.86 1.75 -0.98
N SER A 120 10.19 1.79 -2.13
CA SER A 120 10.59 2.55 -3.31
C SER A 120 10.61 4.04 -3.02
N ASP A 121 9.55 4.57 -2.41
CA ASP A 121 9.47 5.98 -2.01
C ASP A 121 10.56 6.35 -1.01
N ALA A 122 10.79 5.51 0.00
CA ALA A 122 11.85 5.71 0.97
C ALA A 122 13.26 5.73 0.31
N ALA A 123 13.51 4.85 -0.66
CA ALA A 123 14.77 4.82 -1.41
C ALA A 123 14.93 6.08 -2.29
N MET A 124 13.86 6.52 -2.95
CA MET A 124 13.84 7.78 -3.72
C MET A 124 14.09 8.99 -2.83
N HIS A 125 13.52 9.05 -1.63
CA HIS A 125 13.75 10.12 -0.67
C HIS A 125 15.22 10.22 -0.24
N VAL A 126 15.95 9.11 -0.14
CA VAL A 126 17.38 9.11 0.16
C VAL A 126 18.19 9.69 -1.00
N ALA A 127 17.82 9.37 -2.25
CA ALA A 127 18.56 9.82 -3.44
C ALA A 127 18.25 11.27 -3.85
N ALA A 128 17.02 11.73 -3.64
CA ALA A 128 16.51 13.01 -4.13
C ALA A 128 17.32 14.22 -3.71
N PRO A 129 17.77 14.41 -2.44
CA PRO A 129 18.56 15.58 -2.04
C PRO A 129 19.90 15.66 -2.74
N THR A 130 20.54 14.51 -2.97
CA THR A 130 21.84 14.45 -3.66
C THR A 130 21.69 14.76 -5.14
N ILE A 131 20.70 14.20 -5.81
CA ILE A 131 20.39 14.51 -7.21
C ILE A 131 20.03 15.99 -7.35
N GLY A 132 19.24 16.56 -6.43
CA GLY A 132 18.88 17.99 -6.43
C GLY A 132 20.09 18.91 -6.32
N ARG A 133 21.03 18.60 -5.43
CA ARG A 133 22.29 19.36 -5.32
C ARG A 133 23.11 19.29 -6.62
N TRP A 134 23.30 18.10 -7.17
CA TRP A 134 24.04 17.95 -8.42
C TRP A 134 23.36 18.66 -9.59
N THR A 135 22.02 18.64 -9.64
CA THR A 135 21.26 19.40 -10.64
C THR A 135 21.55 20.89 -10.54
N THR A 136 21.49 21.45 -9.32
CA THR A 136 21.80 22.87 -9.07
C THR A 136 23.23 23.22 -9.46
N ASP A 137 24.23 22.35 -9.18
CA ASP A 137 25.61 22.57 -9.54
C ASP A 137 25.80 22.58 -11.06
N VAL A 138 25.22 21.62 -11.77
CA VAL A 138 25.26 21.53 -13.23
C VAL A 138 24.58 22.75 -13.88
N ASP A 139 23.45 23.22 -13.33
CA ASP A 139 22.73 24.41 -13.81
C ASP A 139 23.55 25.68 -13.67
N ARG A 140 24.44 25.75 -12.67
CA ARG A 140 25.38 26.84 -12.47
C ARG A 140 26.68 26.67 -13.27
N GLY A 141 26.75 25.73 -14.21
CA GLY A 141 27.95 25.43 -15.00
C GLY A 141 29.04 24.69 -14.24
N ARG A 142 28.79 24.25 -13.03
CA ARG A 142 29.75 23.49 -12.23
C ARG A 142 29.56 21.99 -12.48
N GLY A 143 30.59 21.34 -13.00
CA GLY A 143 30.59 19.88 -13.14
C GLY A 143 30.71 19.18 -11.78
N VAL A 144 30.13 18.02 -11.65
CA VAL A 144 30.29 17.13 -10.47
C VAL A 144 31.52 16.25 -10.70
N PRO A 145 32.64 16.49 -10.00
CA PRO A 145 33.84 15.67 -10.17
C PRO A 145 33.55 14.20 -9.75
N GLY A 146 34.05 13.27 -10.59
CA GLY A 146 33.82 11.83 -10.32
C GLY A 146 32.37 11.40 -10.39
N PHE A 147 31.57 12.04 -11.24
CA PHE A 147 30.13 11.81 -11.36
C PHE A 147 29.79 10.31 -11.48
N GLY A 148 30.46 9.56 -12.35
CA GLY A 148 30.17 8.14 -12.58
C GLY A 148 30.27 7.30 -11.30
N THR A 149 31.37 7.44 -10.55
CA THR A 149 31.57 6.73 -9.29
C THR A 149 30.51 7.12 -8.24
N LYS A 150 30.27 8.43 -8.10
CA LYS A 150 29.27 8.94 -7.15
C LYS A 150 27.85 8.52 -7.50
N ALA A 151 27.51 8.51 -8.78
CA ALA A 151 26.21 8.07 -9.27
C ALA A 151 25.99 6.56 -9.05
N ALA A 152 27.03 5.74 -9.29
CA ALA A 152 26.98 4.32 -9.01
C ALA A 152 26.79 4.04 -7.50
N MET A 153 27.52 4.75 -6.64
CA MET A 153 27.35 4.61 -5.19
C MET A 153 25.97 5.05 -4.71
N LEU A 154 25.41 6.13 -5.25
CA LEU A 154 24.07 6.60 -4.90
C LEU A 154 23.01 5.59 -5.34
N LEU A 155 23.13 5.07 -6.57
CA LEU A 155 22.23 4.06 -7.09
C LEU A 155 22.28 2.77 -6.23
N SER A 156 23.48 2.27 -5.93
CA SER A 156 23.66 1.11 -5.07
C SER A 156 23.03 1.33 -3.69
N SER A 157 23.31 2.47 -3.03
CA SER A 157 22.76 2.78 -1.72
C SER A 157 21.23 2.83 -1.71
N ALA A 158 20.60 3.40 -2.75
CA ALA A 158 19.15 3.43 -2.87
C ALA A 158 18.58 2.02 -3.11
N MET A 159 19.23 1.20 -3.94
CA MET A 159 18.82 -0.18 -4.18
C MET A 159 18.99 -1.05 -2.93
N ASP A 160 20.07 -0.89 -2.19
CA ASP A 160 20.30 -1.61 -0.92
C ASP A 160 19.24 -1.27 0.13
N LYS A 161 18.81 0.01 0.18
CA LYS A 161 17.71 0.46 1.05
C LYS A 161 16.39 -0.23 0.69
N PHE A 162 16.07 -0.29 -0.60
CA PHE A 162 14.88 -0.99 -1.09
C PHE A 162 14.95 -2.49 -0.79
N ASP A 163 16.06 -3.14 -1.13
CA ASP A 163 16.26 -4.58 -0.98
C ASP A 163 16.18 -5.01 0.48
N SER A 164 16.76 -4.23 1.40
CA SER A 164 16.68 -4.49 2.84
C SER A 164 15.25 -4.38 3.37
N ALA A 165 14.51 -3.33 2.95
CA ALA A 165 13.15 -3.11 3.41
C ALA A 165 12.14 -4.14 2.86
N THR A 166 12.46 -4.77 1.72
CA THR A 166 11.55 -5.73 1.03
C THR A 166 12.03 -7.18 1.10
N LEU A 167 12.98 -7.50 1.97
CA LEU A 167 13.58 -8.84 2.06
C LEU A 167 12.53 -9.93 2.32
N ALA A 168 11.54 -9.65 3.17
CA ALA A 168 10.44 -10.57 3.47
C ALA A 168 9.58 -10.93 2.25
N HIS A 169 9.68 -10.16 1.16
CA HIS A 169 8.92 -10.34 -0.08
C HIS A 169 9.80 -10.75 -1.27
N ALA A 170 10.98 -11.33 -1.01
CA ALA A 170 11.99 -11.64 -2.04
C ALA A 170 11.47 -12.45 -3.23
N GLY A 171 10.51 -13.36 -2.99
CA GLY A 171 9.88 -14.19 -4.03
C GLY A 171 8.68 -13.56 -4.74
N SER A 172 8.28 -12.33 -4.39
CA SER A 172 7.09 -11.70 -4.97
C SER A 172 7.37 -11.10 -6.34
N PRO A 173 6.51 -11.36 -7.36
CA PRO A 173 6.58 -10.69 -8.66
C PRO A 173 6.47 -9.16 -8.54
N ALA A 174 5.66 -8.67 -7.60
CA ALA A 174 5.50 -7.24 -7.32
C ALA A 174 6.83 -6.60 -6.90
N ARG A 175 7.63 -7.29 -6.05
CA ARG A 175 8.96 -6.81 -5.66
C ARG A 175 9.91 -6.71 -6.86
N THR A 176 9.96 -7.75 -7.70
CA THR A 176 10.83 -7.75 -8.88
C THR A 176 10.48 -6.61 -9.82
N LYS A 177 9.20 -6.42 -10.11
CA LYS A 177 8.71 -5.33 -10.95
C LYS A 177 9.08 -3.96 -10.36
N LYS A 178 8.77 -3.71 -9.09
CA LYS A 178 9.02 -2.42 -8.43
C LYS A 178 10.51 -2.11 -8.31
N ARG A 179 11.34 -3.14 -8.06
CA ARG A 179 12.80 -3.03 -8.02
C ARG A 179 13.36 -2.54 -9.37
N THR A 180 12.86 -3.11 -10.47
CA THR A 180 13.26 -2.70 -11.82
C THR A 180 12.81 -1.26 -12.11
N GLU A 181 11.56 -0.91 -11.80
CA GLU A 181 11.03 0.44 -11.98
C GLU A 181 11.84 1.49 -11.20
N LEU A 182 12.19 1.21 -9.95
CA LEU A 182 13.02 2.08 -9.11
C LEU A 182 14.41 2.28 -9.72
N HIS A 183 15.07 1.17 -10.10
CA HIS A 183 16.39 1.20 -10.75
C HIS A 183 16.36 2.05 -12.01
N ASP A 184 15.41 1.80 -12.91
CA ASP A 184 15.32 2.48 -14.20
C ASP A 184 15.00 3.97 -14.03
N THR A 185 14.15 4.30 -13.07
CA THR A 185 13.84 5.70 -12.72
C THR A 185 15.08 6.43 -12.23
N LEU A 186 15.81 5.86 -11.28
CA LEU A 186 17.03 6.47 -10.76
C LEU A 186 18.14 6.55 -11.82
N ALA A 187 18.38 5.47 -12.55
CA ALA A 187 19.35 5.43 -13.63
C ALA A 187 19.01 6.43 -14.74
N GLY A 188 17.73 6.58 -15.09
CA GLY A 188 17.25 7.57 -16.04
C GLY A 188 17.54 9.00 -15.60
N ARG A 189 17.23 9.35 -14.33
CA ARG A 189 17.53 10.68 -13.76
C ARG A 189 19.02 10.98 -13.73
N LEU A 190 19.84 10.02 -13.32
CA LEU A 190 21.30 10.17 -13.28
C LEU A 190 21.90 10.31 -14.69
N ARG A 191 21.39 9.54 -15.65
CA ARG A 191 21.82 9.64 -17.06
C ARG A 191 21.47 11.00 -17.66
N ALA A 192 20.26 11.50 -17.43
CA ALA A 192 19.85 12.82 -17.89
C ALA A 192 20.73 13.92 -17.32
N LEU A 193 21.06 13.83 -16.03
CA LEU A 193 21.96 14.79 -15.37
C LEU A 193 23.39 14.71 -15.91
N PHE A 194 23.89 13.51 -16.20
CA PHE A 194 25.21 13.32 -16.83
C PHE A 194 25.26 13.97 -18.22
N HIS A 195 24.25 13.76 -19.07
CA HIS A 195 24.18 14.40 -20.38
C HIS A 195 24.16 15.92 -20.27
N LYS A 196 23.37 16.46 -19.34
CA LYS A 196 23.32 17.90 -19.08
C LYS A 196 24.69 18.46 -18.66
N GLN A 197 25.41 17.75 -17.80
CA GLN A 197 26.78 18.12 -17.40
C GLN A 197 27.73 18.13 -18.60
N ILE A 198 27.70 17.13 -19.47
CA ILE A 198 28.57 17.07 -20.65
C ILE A 198 28.31 18.27 -21.56
N LEU A 199 27.03 18.57 -21.85
CA LEU A 199 26.67 19.73 -22.68
C LEU A 199 27.12 21.05 -22.06
N SER A 200 26.97 21.21 -20.74
CA SER A 200 27.45 22.39 -20.02
C SER A 200 28.99 22.57 -20.15
N LEU A 201 29.75 21.50 -19.96
CA LEU A 201 31.20 21.51 -20.08
C LEU A 201 31.66 21.77 -21.52
N GLN A 202 30.97 21.17 -22.49
CA GLN A 202 31.23 21.40 -23.91
C GLN A 202 31.03 22.88 -24.28
N ASN A 203 29.91 23.48 -23.87
CA ASN A 203 29.63 24.89 -24.11
C ASN A 203 30.70 25.82 -23.45
N ALA A 204 31.06 25.52 -22.21
CA ALA A 204 32.10 26.27 -21.51
C ALA A 204 33.48 26.19 -22.23
N ALA A 205 33.83 25.00 -22.74
CA ALA A 205 35.04 24.80 -23.50
C ALA A 205 35.04 25.58 -24.84
N LEU A 206 33.90 25.54 -25.55
CA LEU A 206 33.73 26.31 -26.81
C LEU A 206 33.80 27.82 -26.58
N THR A 207 33.26 28.34 -25.49
CA THR A 207 33.34 29.76 -25.14
C THR A 207 34.78 30.15 -24.90
N LYS A 208 35.53 29.40 -24.09
CA LYS A 208 36.95 29.65 -23.85
C LYS A 208 37.80 29.58 -25.11
N TYR A 209 37.50 28.64 -26.01
CA TYR A 209 38.22 28.53 -27.28
C TYR A 209 38.00 29.74 -28.19
N LYS A 210 36.85 30.37 -28.16
CA LYS A 210 36.51 31.57 -28.96
C LYS A 210 37.14 32.87 -28.40
N GLU A 211 37.54 32.86 -27.14
CA GLU A 211 38.19 33.98 -26.46
C GLU A 211 39.72 33.98 -26.60
N LEU A 212 40.30 32.88 -27.12
CA LEU A 212 41.70 32.73 -27.48
C LEU A 212 42.00 33.20 -28.90
#